data_09e9830e21de2eb05bb8f443d2af5691
#
_entry.id   09e9830e21de2eb05bb8f443d2af5691
#
_cell.length_a   1.000
_cell.length_b   1.000
_cell.length_c   1.000
_cell.angle_alpha   90.00
_cell.angle_beta   90.00
_cell.angle_gamma   90.00
#
_symmetry.space_group_name_H-M   'P 1'
#
loop_
_entity.id
_entity.type
_entity.pdbx_description
1 polymer ?
#
loop_
_entity_poly.entity_id
_entity_poly.type
_entity_poly.pdbx_seq_one_letter_code
_entity_poly.pdbx_strand_id
1 'polypeptide(L)'
;MQYHGGDIYRNQIRLDFSVNTNPLGMPDSVREALHQAVEEAEHYPDIHAQELANAVAEQLRISEKKLVFGNGASELFHAVLHAVKPSKILIPVPSFLGYEEAAKALDCEVIFYEMKKEEKFCLTERILDALDESISLVFLANPNNPVGNLVEPELIFKIAEKCRQCDITLVLDECFMELTGKEQKYSFLSYLEEFPNVVVVRAFTKLYAIPGVRLGYLVCEQTLAEKIRLQLPEWNLSVFAQRAGVAAIKEQGYVARTVTCIQTQRLFLREELKAAGCIVYDSDADYLLFYSEKKLDELFLQRGILIRDCSNFRGLQSGYYRIAVKSEEQNRIFAEVLREIHGNAQAVECIDRMKEKSEERIDRVKEDSKEQSDRAKRQECADKVGTTAQLVHKTGAVEFVLPGEIEGRSFAIITKELEERGIVIPKEQEPVTKRVIHTSADFGYADTLTFSENAVEIAKHLIRTGADIVTDTNMALSGVNKKVLEAHGGMARCFMADEEVAGEAKERKVTRAVVSMEHAAKLDKPVIFAIGNAPTALIRLYELICDGILPSCIYHRSSGRIRQCGGGKGNDPAHRCAMYREPGKKRRQQCGCCDL
;
A
#
# COMPACT_ATOMS: atom_id res chain seq x y z
N MET A 1 11.95 -8.27 23.18
CA MET A 1 12.03 -7.72 21.81
C MET A 1 11.03 -6.58 21.72
N GLN A 2 11.47 -5.41 21.32
CA GLN A 2 10.56 -4.29 21.09
C GLN A 2 9.81 -4.57 19.78
N TYR A 3 8.48 -4.62 19.85
CA TYR A 3 7.66 -4.86 18.65
C TYR A 3 7.42 -3.53 17.93
N HIS A 4 7.85 -3.46 16.67
CA HIS A 4 7.38 -2.45 15.74
C HIS A 4 5.99 -2.85 15.19
N GLY A 5 5.25 -1.91 14.59
CA GLY A 5 4.05 -2.27 13.82
C GLY A 5 4.40 -3.12 12.60
N GLY A 6 3.39 -3.74 11.96
CA GLY A 6 3.55 -4.51 10.72
C GLY A 6 3.85 -6.00 10.90
N ASP A 7 3.61 -6.57 12.07
CA ASP A 7 3.76 -8.02 12.27
C ASP A 7 2.55 -8.80 11.74
N ILE A 8 2.40 -8.75 10.41
CA ILE A 8 1.36 -9.48 9.69
C ILE A 8 1.73 -10.95 9.42
N TYR A 9 2.96 -11.36 9.74
CA TYR A 9 3.47 -12.70 9.43
C TYR A 9 3.14 -13.73 10.51
N ARG A 10 2.92 -13.28 11.75
CA ARG A 10 2.66 -14.17 12.91
C ARG A 10 1.19 -14.25 13.30
N ASN A 11 0.35 -13.39 12.71
CA ASN A 11 -1.07 -13.27 13.01
C ASN A 11 -1.90 -13.36 11.72
N GLN A 12 -3.12 -13.89 11.82
CA GLN A 12 -4.07 -13.83 10.71
C GLN A 12 -4.69 -12.43 10.66
N ILE A 13 -4.02 -11.52 9.95
CA ILE A 13 -4.41 -10.11 9.84
C ILE A 13 -5.20 -9.89 8.55
N ARG A 14 -6.39 -9.30 8.69
CA ARG A 14 -7.22 -8.81 7.59
C ARG A 14 -6.88 -7.37 7.23
N LEU A 15 -6.66 -6.51 8.25
CA LEU A 15 -6.34 -5.09 8.07
C LEU A 15 -5.20 -4.68 9.01
N ASP A 16 -4.20 -3.98 8.47
CA ASP A 16 -3.07 -3.48 9.25
C ASP A 16 -3.13 -1.95 9.38
N PHE A 17 -3.56 -1.47 10.55
CA PHE A 17 -3.53 -0.07 10.96
C PHE A 17 -2.28 0.29 11.79
N SER A 18 -1.39 -0.67 12.06
CA SER A 18 -0.19 -0.45 12.87
C SER A 18 0.96 0.22 12.10
N VAL A 19 0.93 0.15 10.75
CA VAL A 19 1.94 0.72 9.87
C VAL A 19 1.40 1.93 9.12
N ASN A 20 2.08 3.06 9.29
CA ASN A 20 1.77 4.33 8.63
C ASN A 20 2.33 4.32 7.21
N THR A 21 1.47 4.13 6.24
CA THR A 21 1.79 4.16 4.81
C THR A 21 0.66 4.83 4.06
N ASN A 22 0.98 5.46 2.94
CA ASN A 22 0.02 6.18 2.11
C ASN A 22 -1.26 5.36 1.86
N PRO A 23 -2.45 5.91 2.18
CA PRO A 23 -3.73 5.22 2.00
C PRO A 23 -4.08 4.91 0.53
N LEU A 24 -3.50 5.61 -0.44
CA LEU A 24 -3.71 5.36 -1.87
C LEU A 24 -2.94 4.13 -2.39
N GLY A 25 -2.02 3.56 -1.58
CA GLY A 25 -1.19 2.42 -1.97
C GLY A 25 -0.03 2.80 -2.89
N MET A 26 0.63 1.80 -3.47
CA MET A 26 1.76 1.98 -4.39
C MET A 26 1.26 2.49 -5.75
N PRO A 27 1.83 3.58 -6.33
CA PRO A 27 1.50 4.02 -7.68
C PRO A 27 1.77 2.93 -8.73
N ASP A 28 0.95 2.89 -9.78
CA ASP A 28 1.08 1.87 -10.84
C ASP A 28 2.40 2.01 -11.62
N SER A 29 2.88 3.24 -11.86
CA SER A 29 4.19 3.50 -12.46
C SER A 29 5.34 2.90 -11.65
N VAL A 30 5.27 3.00 -10.31
CA VAL A 30 6.26 2.42 -9.40
C VAL A 30 6.18 0.90 -9.44
N ARG A 31 4.96 0.34 -9.47
CA ARG A 31 4.74 -1.10 -9.61
C ARG A 31 5.32 -1.64 -10.92
N GLU A 32 5.09 -0.94 -12.03
CA GLU A 32 5.63 -1.33 -13.32
C GLU A 32 7.17 -1.23 -13.35
N ALA A 33 7.74 -0.17 -12.78
CA ALA A 33 9.20 -0.02 -12.67
C ALA A 33 9.83 -1.17 -11.85
N LEU A 34 9.18 -1.61 -10.77
CA LEU A 34 9.63 -2.78 -9.98
C LEU A 34 9.55 -4.06 -10.79
N HIS A 35 8.51 -4.26 -11.61
CA HIS A 35 8.43 -5.42 -12.50
C HIS A 35 9.54 -5.43 -13.56
N GLN A 36 9.85 -4.26 -14.12
CA GLN A 36 10.95 -4.12 -15.11
C GLN A 36 12.32 -4.34 -14.47
N ALA A 37 12.52 -3.87 -13.24
CA ALA A 37 13.77 -4.06 -12.50
C ALA A 37 14.14 -5.53 -12.24
N VAL A 38 13.17 -6.46 -12.34
CA VAL A 38 13.46 -7.90 -12.25
C VAL A 38 14.43 -8.36 -13.37
N GLU A 39 14.32 -7.79 -14.57
CA GLU A 39 15.18 -8.12 -15.71
C GLU A 39 16.61 -7.58 -15.53
N GLU A 40 16.80 -6.63 -14.63
CA GLU A 40 18.11 -6.04 -14.31
C GLU A 40 18.76 -6.65 -13.07
N ALA A 41 18.04 -7.53 -12.35
CA ALA A 41 18.46 -8.06 -11.05
C ALA A 41 19.70 -8.99 -11.12
N GLU A 42 20.12 -9.44 -12.30
CA GLU A 42 21.34 -10.22 -12.52
C GLU A 42 22.62 -9.33 -12.57
N HIS A 43 22.45 -8.01 -12.57
CA HIS A 43 23.54 -7.05 -12.58
C HIS A 43 23.63 -6.28 -11.26
N TYR A 44 24.84 -5.85 -10.90
CA TYR A 44 24.98 -4.87 -9.81
C TYR A 44 24.26 -3.57 -10.17
N PRO A 45 23.58 -2.94 -9.20
CA PRO A 45 22.96 -1.63 -9.42
C PRO A 45 24.04 -0.56 -9.64
N ASP A 46 23.63 0.63 -10.15
CA ASP A 46 24.53 1.78 -10.21
C ASP A 46 24.97 2.16 -8.78
N ILE A 47 26.29 2.12 -8.54
CA ILE A 47 26.89 2.40 -7.23
C ILE A 47 26.60 3.83 -6.75
N HIS A 48 26.38 4.76 -7.68
CA HIS A 48 26.09 6.17 -7.40
C HIS A 48 24.59 6.48 -7.41
N ALA A 49 23.75 5.53 -7.84
CA ALA A 49 22.32 5.74 -8.07
C ALA A 49 22.04 7.04 -8.85
N GLN A 50 22.83 7.33 -9.90
CA GLN A 50 22.94 8.63 -10.55
C GLN A 50 21.60 9.12 -11.11
N GLU A 51 20.81 8.25 -11.75
CA GLU A 51 19.50 8.61 -12.29
C GLU A 51 18.55 9.07 -11.16
N LEU A 52 18.56 8.35 -10.03
CA LEU A 52 17.76 8.72 -8.87
C LEU A 52 18.27 10.01 -8.24
N ALA A 53 19.59 10.17 -8.10
CA ALA A 53 20.20 11.38 -7.54
C ALA A 53 19.84 12.62 -8.37
N ASN A 54 19.93 12.53 -9.69
CA ASN A 54 19.55 13.61 -10.59
C ASN A 54 18.06 13.95 -10.45
N ALA A 55 17.17 12.96 -10.43
CA ALA A 55 15.73 13.17 -10.31
C ALA A 55 15.33 13.85 -8.99
N VAL A 56 15.93 13.42 -7.87
CA VAL A 56 15.66 14.03 -6.56
C VAL A 56 16.28 15.43 -6.47
N ALA A 57 17.50 15.62 -6.97
CA ALA A 57 18.18 16.90 -6.98
C ALA A 57 17.41 17.97 -7.80
N GLU A 58 16.89 17.57 -8.97
CA GLU A 58 16.05 18.41 -9.82
C GLU A 58 14.75 18.81 -9.11
N GLN A 59 14.03 17.84 -8.52
CA GLN A 59 12.78 18.11 -7.80
C GLN A 59 12.98 19.05 -6.61
N LEU A 60 14.04 18.83 -5.82
CA LEU A 60 14.34 19.64 -4.64
C LEU A 60 15.11 20.92 -4.97
N ARG A 61 15.59 21.09 -6.20
CA ARG A 61 16.43 22.20 -6.67
C ARG A 61 17.70 22.38 -5.83
N ILE A 62 18.38 21.29 -5.54
CA ILE A 62 19.63 21.25 -4.77
C ILE A 62 20.73 20.53 -5.56
N SER A 63 21.98 20.67 -5.10
CA SER A 63 23.09 19.87 -5.64
C SER A 63 22.96 18.41 -5.22
N GLU A 64 23.15 17.46 -6.17
CA GLU A 64 23.22 16.03 -5.90
C GLU A 64 24.30 15.66 -4.86
N LYS A 65 25.36 16.48 -4.75
CA LYS A 65 26.44 16.26 -3.77
C LYS A 65 25.95 16.35 -2.32
N LYS A 66 24.84 17.03 -2.07
CA LYS A 66 24.19 17.16 -0.75
C LYS A 66 23.27 15.99 -0.42
N LEU A 67 22.99 15.09 -1.40
CA LEU A 67 22.13 13.93 -1.23
C LEU A 67 22.92 12.70 -0.79
N VAL A 68 22.37 11.94 0.16
CA VAL A 68 22.82 10.61 0.50
C VAL A 68 21.62 9.68 0.54
N PHE A 69 21.68 8.56 -0.18
CA PHE A 69 20.62 7.57 -0.22
C PHE A 69 20.93 6.40 0.72
N GLY A 70 19.88 5.82 1.30
CA GLY A 70 19.99 4.68 2.20
C GLY A 70 18.88 3.66 2.00
N ASN A 71 19.11 2.47 2.52
CA ASN A 71 18.16 1.37 2.57
C ASN A 71 17.02 1.66 3.58
N GLY A 72 16.25 2.72 3.29
CA GLY A 72 15.32 3.38 4.19
C GLY A 72 16.01 4.38 5.14
N ALA A 73 15.22 5.21 5.82
CA ALA A 73 15.72 6.21 6.75
C ALA A 73 16.52 5.61 7.93
N SER A 74 16.19 4.38 8.34
CA SER A 74 16.88 3.73 9.46
C SER A 74 18.37 3.53 9.20
N GLU A 75 18.77 3.13 8.00
CA GLU A 75 20.20 3.02 7.64
C GLU A 75 20.90 4.39 7.70
N LEU A 76 20.20 5.44 7.27
CA LEU A 76 20.74 6.80 7.30
C LEU A 76 20.96 7.32 8.73
N PHE A 77 20.11 6.97 9.69
CA PHE A 77 20.34 7.33 11.11
C PHE A 77 21.64 6.70 11.63
N HIS A 78 21.89 5.43 11.33
CA HIS A 78 23.16 4.78 11.68
C HIS A 78 24.34 5.45 10.97
N ALA A 79 24.23 5.74 9.67
CA ALA A 79 25.30 6.36 8.90
C ALA A 79 25.67 7.76 9.43
N VAL A 80 24.66 8.58 9.81
CA VAL A 80 24.88 9.88 10.44
C VAL A 80 25.65 9.73 11.76
N LEU A 81 25.22 8.80 12.61
CA LEU A 81 25.86 8.55 13.89
C LEU A 81 27.33 8.08 13.72
N HIS A 82 27.59 7.21 12.76
CA HIS A 82 28.95 6.77 12.43
C HIS A 82 29.83 7.91 11.87
N ALA A 83 29.25 8.83 11.12
CA ALA A 83 29.98 9.98 10.55
C ALA A 83 30.28 11.07 11.60
N VAL A 84 29.29 11.37 12.45
CA VAL A 84 29.39 12.42 13.49
C VAL A 84 30.13 11.91 14.72
N LYS A 85 29.98 10.63 15.07
CA LYS A 85 30.53 9.98 16.29
C LYS A 85 30.19 10.74 17.57
N PRO A 86 28.88 10.99 17.83
CA PRO A 86 28.48 11.78 18.97
C PRO A 86 28.82 11.06 20.28
N SER A 87 29.30 11.81 21.26
CA SER A 87 29.48 11.30 22.64
C SER A 87 28.14 11.23 23.37
N LYS A 88 27.27 12.20 23.17
CA LYS A 88 25.99 12.35 23.85
C LYS A 88 24.90 12.82 22.87
N ILE A 89 23.76 12.15 22.90
CA ILE A 89 22.62 12.41 22.02
C ILE A 89 21.40 12.82 22.82
N LEU A 90 20.68 13.85 22.40
CA LEU A 90 19.40 14.24 22.98
C LEU A 90 18.25 13.80 22.07
N ILE A 91 17.24 13.15 22.63
CA ILE A 91 16.04 12.68 21.94
C ILE A 91 14.79 13.16 22.70
N PRO A 92 13.96 14.06 22.13
CA PRO A 92 12.64 14.36 22.67
C PRO A 92 11.74 13.12 22.62
N VAL A 93 11.07 12.79 23.73
CA VAL A 93 10.20 11.62 23.85
C VAL A 93 8.79 12.02 24.32
N PRO A 94 7.72 11.32 23.86
CA PRO A 94 7.75 10.10 23.03
C PRO A 94 8.19 10.37 21.59
N SER A 95 9.00 9.48 21.04
CA SER A 95 9.53 9.60 19.68
C SER A 95 9.82 8.23 19.07
N PHE A 96 10.23 8.20 17.79
CA PHE A 96 10.55 6.97 17.09
C PHE A 96 11.70 6.20 17.76
N LEU A 97 11.46 4.92 18.07
CA LEU A 97 12.40 4.09 18.83
C LEU A 97 13.74 3.84 18.10
N GLY A 98 13.73 3.91 16.77
CA GLY A 98 14.92 3.66 15.97
C GLY A 98 16.09 4.63 16.22
N TYR A 99 15.85 5.83 16.76
CA TYR A 99 16.93 6.76 17.15
C TYR A 99 17.71 6.21 18.34
N GLU A 100 16.99 5.76 19.37
CA GLU A 100 17.60 5.15 20.55
C GLU A 100 18.31 3.83 20.21
N GLU A 101 17.72 3.01 19.32
CA GLU A 101 18.33 1.76 18.85
C GLU A 101 19.61 2.02 18.07
N ALA A 102 19.63 3.02 17.20
CA ALA A 102 20.82 3.42 16.46
C ALA A 102 21.92 3.97 17.39
N ALA A 103 21.55 4.77 18.39
CA ALA A 103 22.47 5.31 19.38
C ALA A 103 23.11 4.20 20.25
N LYS A 104 22.30 3.22 20.70
CA LYS A 104 22.79 2.06 21.45
C LYS A 104 23.77 1.20 20.68
N ALA A 105 23.62 1.08 19.37
CA ALA A 105 24.54 0.32 18.52
C ALA A 105 25.96 0.92 18.48
N LEU A 106 26.13 2.16 18.92
CA LEU A 106 27.42 2.88 18.99
C LEU A 106 27.85 3.22 20.42
N ASP A 107 27.18 2.62 21.43
CA ASP A 107 27.47 2.90 22.85
C ASP A 107 27.39 4.40 23.21
N CYS A 108 26.57 5.19 22.47
CA CYS A 108 26.39 6.62 22.76
C CYS A 108 25.54 6.82 24.01
N GLU A 109 25.90 7.81 24.82
CA GLU A 109 25.05 8.28 25.91
C GLU A 109 23.78 8.93 25.35
N VAL A 110 22.58 8.50 25.81
CA VAL A 110 21.32 9.06 25.35
C VAL A 110 20.63 9.79 26.50
N ILE A 111 20.34 11.07 26.27
CA ILE A 111 19.53 11.94 27.12
C ILE A 111 18.14 12.04 26.54
N PHE A 112 17.11 11.83 27.37
CA PHE A 112 15.73 11.98 26.94
C PHE A 112 15.14 13.28 27.46
N TYR A 113 14.60 14.08 26.54
CA TYR A 113 13.79 15.26 26.86
C TYR A 113 12.32 14.86 26.88
N GLU A 114 11.68 14.86 28.04
CA GLU A 114 10.30 14.43 28.20
C GLU A 114 9.32 15.53 27.78
N MET A 115 8.56 15.31 26.70
CA MET A 115 7.42 16.14 26.32
C MET A 115 6.22 15.80 27.21
N LYS A 116 5.53 16.81 27.71
CA LYS A 116 4.48 16.64 28.71
C LYS A 116 3.13 16.29 28.10
N LYS A 117 2.41 15.37 28.76
CA LYS A 117 1.04 14.99 28.40
C LYS A 117 0.08 16.19 28.48
N GLU A 118 0.24 17.06 29.48
CA GLU A 118 -0.57 18.26 29.70
C GLU A 118 -0.42 19.25 28.55
N GLU A 119 0.71 19.21 27.86
CA GLU A 119 1.02 19.99 26.65
C GLU A 119 0.74 19.18 25.38
N LYS A 120 -0.04 18.09 25.49
CA LYS A 120 -0.37 17.19 24.38
C LYS A 120 0.86 16.65 23.64
N PHE A 121 1.97 16.46 24.34
CA PHE A 121 3.26 16.06 23.81
C PHE A 121 3.80 17.01 22.71
N CYS A 122 3.45 18.30 22.77
CA CYS A 122 4.04 19.31 21.91
C CYS A 122 5.42 19.70 22.42
N LEU A 123 6.37 19.86 21.49
CA LEU A 123 7.68 20.42 21.81
C LEU A 123 7.54 21.92 22.12
N THR A 124 8.18 22.38 23.16
CA THR A 124 8.13 23.78 23.61
C THR A 124 9.52 24.38 23.68
N GLU A 125 9.62 25.71 23.80
CA GLU A 125 10.90 26.43 23.89
C GLU A 125 11.80 25.97 25.05
N ARG A 126 11.24 25.28 26.05
CA ARG A 126 12.03 24.72 27.17
C ARG A 126 13.09 23.71 26.72
N ILE A 127 12.98 23.13 25.52
CA ILE A 127 14.03 22.26 24.98
C ILE A 127 15.36 23.02 24.83
N LEU A 128 15.32 24.32 24.60
CA LEU A 128 16.53 25.16 24.46
C LEU A 128 17.41 25.14 25.70
N ASP A 129 16.82 24.96 26.88
CA ASP A 129 17.54 24.86 28.16
C ASP A 129 18.29 23.51 28.30
N ALA A 130 17.89 22.49 27.53
CA ALA A 130 18.55 21.19 27.51
C ALA A 130 19.65 21.07 26.44
N LEU A 131 19.86 22.13 25.64
CA LEU A 131 20.87 22.17 24.58
C LEU A 131 22.08 22.92 25.06
N ASP A 132 23.15 22.19 25.39
CA ASP A 132 24.43 22.75 25.81
C ASP A 132 25.60 22.03 25.10
N GLU A 133 26.82 22.47 25.33
CA GLU A 133 28.06 21.97 24.72
C GLU A 133 28.35 20.49 25.05
N SER A 134 27.65 19.86 26.01
CA SER A 134 27.79 18.44 26.31
C SER A 134 27.04 17.55 25.32
N ILE A 135 26.06 18.10 24.60
CA ILE A 135 25.28 17.39 23.57
C ILE A 135 26.01 17.47 22.24
N SER A 136 26.19 16.37 21.55
CA SER A 136 26.83 16.32 20.23
C SER A 136 25.83 16.19 19.07
N LEU A 137 24.65 15.60 19.34
CA LEU A 137 23.63 15.39 18.32
C LEU A 137 22.22 15.41 18.93
N VAL A 138 21.28 15.95 18.18
CA VAL A 138 19.84 15.92 18.50
C VAL A 138 19.08 15.22 17.38
N PHE A 139 18.23 14.25 17.72
CA PHE A 139 17.19 13.74 16.81
C PHE A 139 15.87 14.43 17.08
N LEU A 140 15.23 14.96 16.05
CA LEU A 140 13.92 15.60 16.15
C LEU A 140 13.02 15.17 14.99
N ALA A 141 11.94 14.45 15.29
CA ALA A 141 10.94 14.07 14.29
C ALA A 141 9.94 15.21 14.03
N ASN A 142 9.71 15.54 12.77
CA ASN A 142 8.77 16.57 12.34
C ASN A 142 8.04 16.18 11.03
N PRO A 143 6.76 15.71 11.10
CA PRO A 143 5.94 15.55 12.30
C PRO A 143 6.43 14.45 13.25
N ASN A 144 6.09 14.59 14.53
CA ASN A 144 6.50 13.65 15.55
C ASN A 144 5.79 12.29 15.39
N ASN A 145 6.52 11.19 15.55
CA ASN A 145 5.98 9.85 15.63
C ASN A 145 6.24 9.29 17.04
N PRO A 146 5.19 9.04 17.87
CA PRO A 146 3.85 8.60 17.47
C PRO A 146 2.74 9.67 17.49
N VAL A 147 2.99 10.91 17.89
CA VAL A 147 1.94 11.90 18.15
C VAL A 147 1.32 12.45 16.87
N GLY A 148 2.15 12.77 15.87
CA GLY A 148 1.72 13.30 14.58
C GLY A 148 1.70 14.83 14.50
N ASN A 149 2.06 15.54 15.55
CA ASN A 149 2.10 17.00 15.58
C ASN A 149 3.36 17.54 14.89
N LEU A 150 3.23 18.73 14.32
CA LEU A 150 4.33 19.50 13.74
C LEU A 150 4.92 20.41 14.82
N VAL A 151 6.22 20.68 14.70
CA VAL A 151 6.92 21.70 15.48
C VAL A 151 6.82 23.02 14.72
N GLU A 152 6.44 24.12 15.41
CA GLU A 152 6.36 25.42 14.75
C GLU A 152 7.73 25.86 14.19
N PRO A 153 7.77 26.41 12.96
CA PRO A 153 9.03 26.75 12.28
C PRO A 153 9.95 27.63 13.11
N GLU A 154 9.38 28.60 13.80
CA GLU A 154 10.13 29.55 14.65
C GLU A 154 10.89 28.82 15.77
N LEU A 155 10.30 27.75 16.33
CA LEU A 155 10.96 26.92 17.33
C LEU A 155 12.08 26.07 16.71
N ILE A 156 11.84 25.49 15.51
CA ILE A 156 12.88 24.71 14.81
C ILE A 156 14.08 25.61 14.50
N PHE A 157 13.85 26.86 14.04
CA PHE A 157 14.92 27.83 13.82
C PHE A 157 15.70 28.13 15.09
N LYS A 158 15.03 28.36 16.24
CA LYS A 158 15.71 28.58 17.53
C LYS A 158 16.55 27.37 17.94
N ILE A 159 16.03 26.15 17.73
CA ILE A 159 16.75 24.91 18.02
C ILE A 159 17.97 24.77 17.10
N ALA A 160 17.82 24.97 15.78
CA ALA A 160 18.91 24.89 14.81
C ALA A 160 20.03 25.89 15.10
N GLU A 161 19.66 27.12 15.44
CA GLU A 161 20.62 28.18 15.83
C GLU A 161 21.31 27.85 17.15
N LYS A 162 20.59 27.40 18.17
CA LYS A 162 21.18 26.96 19.43
C LYS A 162 22.13 25.79 19.24
N CYS A 163 21.73 24.80 18.40
CA CYS A 163 22.59 23.68 18.03
C CYS A 163 23.86 24.16 17.31
N ARG A 164 23.77 25.16 16.42
CA ARG A 164 24.91 25.73 15.73
C ARG A 164 25.89 26.41 16.71
N GLN A 165 25.36 27.13 17.69
CA GLN A 165 26.16 27.81 18.71
C GLN A 165 26.92 26.85 19.64
N CYS A 166 26.34 25.65 19.89
CA CYS A 166 26.91 24.62 20.77
C CYS A 166 27.64 23.52 20.00
N ASP A 167 27.89 23.66 18.69
CA ASP A 167 28.49 22.64 17.79
C ASP A 167 27.73 21.28 17.78
N ILE A 168 26.41 21.34 17.83
CA ILE A 168 25.51 20.20 17.84
C ILE A 168 25.01 19.93 16.43
N THR A 169 25.08 18.67 15.97
CA THR A 169 24.39 18.24 14.74
C THR A 169 22.90 18.02 15.02
N LEU A 170 22.03 18.70 14.28
CA LEU A 170 20.58 18.53 14.37
C LEU A 170 20.08 17.64 13.23
N VAL A 171 19.51 16.48 13.55
CA VAL A 171 18.88 15.57 12.59
C VAL A 171 17.37 15.74 12.65
N LEU A 172 16.80 16.30 11.59
CA LEU A 172 15.35 16.48 11.41
C LEU A 172 14.81 15.32 10.60
N ASP A 173 14.00 14.46 11.23
CA ASP A 173 13.30 13.37 10.54
C ASP A 173 11.98 13.89 9.97
N GLU A 174 11.99 14.18 8.68
CA GLU A 174 10.85 14.63 7.89
C GLU A 174 10.21 13.49 7.06
N CYS A 175 10.33 12.23 7.48
CA CYS A 175 9.81 11.08 6.72
C CYS A 175 8.30 11.10 6.47
N PHE A 176 7.55 11.92 7.18
CA PHE A 176 6.10 12.10 7.02
C PHE A 176 5.72 13.52 6.57
N MET A 177 6.68 14.38 6.29
CA MET A 177 6.42 15.80 6.03
C MET A 177 5.51 16.04 4.83
N GLU A 178 5.78 15.40 3.69
CA GLU A 178 4.98 15.58 2.48
C GLU A 178 3.53 15.10 2.66
N LEU A 179 3.28 14.14 3.56
CA LEU A 179 1.95 13.62 3.86
C LEU A 179 1.07 14.60 4.65
N THR A 180 1.67 15.64 5.24
CA THR A 180 0.95 16.67 6.01
C THR A 180 0.22 17.66 5.11
N GLY A 181 0.69 17.86 3.87
CA GLY A 181 0.27 18.95 2.98
C GLY A 181 0.73 20.34 3.42
N LYS A 182 1.63 20.41 4.40
CA LYS A 182 2.15 21.66 4.98
C LYS A 182 3.66 21.85 4.74
N GLU A 183 4.24 21.04 3.84
CA GLU A 183 5.67 21.01 3.57
C GLU A 183 6.27 22.40 3.33
N GLN A 184 5.62 23.23 2.52
CA GLN A 184 6.13 24.57 2.18
C GLN A 184 6.36 25.46 3.41
N LYS A 185 5.57 25.27 4.48
CA LYS A 185 5.72 26.05 5.72
C LYS A 185 6.67 25.39 6.72
N TYR A 186 6.62 24.06 6.84
CA TYR A 186 7.18 23.34 7.98
C TYR A 186 8.46 22.55 7.67
N SER A 187 8.82 22.36 6.38
CA SER A 187 10.08 21.71 6.02
C SER A 187 11.28 22.63 6.19
N PHE A 188 12.35 22.07 6.70
CA PHE A 188 13.61 22.79 6.87
C PHE A 188 14.53 22.75 5.63
N LEU A 189 14.15 22.02 4.58
CA LEU A 189 14.99 21.85 3.37
C LEU A 189 15.42 23.18 2.74
N SER A 190 14.54 24.17 2.71
CA SER A 190 14.82 25.48 2.09
C SER A 190 15.86 26.31 2.86
N TYR A 191 16.20 25.92 4.08
CA TYR A 191 17.09 26.66 4.98
C TYR A 191 18.45 25.98 5.21
N LEU A 192 18.70 24.82 4.58
CA LEU A 192 19.93 24.05 4.78
C LEU A 192 21.21 24.78 4.36
N GLU A 193 21.12 25.76 3.45
CA GLU A 193 22.27 26.61 3.07
C GLU A 193 22.73 27.50 4.24
N GLU A 194 21.82 27.92 5.09
CA GLU A 194 22.10 28.80 6.24
C GLU A 194 22.52 28.00 7.48
N PHE A 195 22.16 26.69 7.53
CA PHE A 195 22.36 25.83 8.69
C PHE A 195 23.14 24.55 8.33
N PRO A 196 24.47 24.62 8.16
CA PRO A 196 25.30 23.47 7.78
C PRO A 196 25.36 22.37 8.84
N ASN A 197 24.93 22.63 10.07
CA ASN A 197 24.82 21.68 11.17
C ASN A 197 23.51 20.87 11.13
N VAL A 198 22.62 21.10 10.15
CA VAL A 198 21.34 20.42 10.06
C VAL A 198 21.36 19.34 8.97
N VAL A 199 20.80 18.18 9.30
CA VAL A 199 20.57 17.05 8.40
C VAL A 199 19.06 16.81 8.32
N VAL A 200 18.47 16.89 7.13
CA VAL A 200 17.06 16.54 6.91
C VAL A 200 16.97 15.15 6.32
N VAL A 201 16.21 14.23 6.95
CA VAL A 201 16.01 12.86 6.51
C VAL A 201 14.59 12.68 5.98
N ARG A 202 14.44 12.03 4.83
CA ARG A 202 13.16 11.72 4.18
C ARG A 202 13.09 10.28 3.68
N ALA A 203 11.89 9.78 3.44
CA ALA A 203 11.68 8.41 3.05
C ALA A 203 10.59 8.23 1.98
N PHE A 204 10.91 7.53 0.91
CA PHE A 204 9.95 7.08 -0.09
C PHE A 204 8.97 6.04 0.47
N THR A 205 9.40 5.28 1.49
CA THR A 205 8.67 4.15 2.07
C THR A 205 7.25 4.49 2.51
N LYS A 206 7.04 5.72 3.01
CA LYS A 206 5.76 6.18 3.54
C LYS A 206 4.94 6.86 2.45
N LEU A 207 5.53 7.83 1.79
CA LEU A 207 4.89 8.65 0.77
C LEU A 207 4.33 7.82 -0.40
N TYR A 208 5.09 6.86 -0.90
CA TYR A 208 4.71 6.04 -2.05
C TYR A 208 4.26 4.61 -1.69
N ALA A 209 3.97 4.36 -0.41
CA ALA A 209 3.54 3.05 0.10
C ALA A 209 4.43 1.87 -0.36
N ILE A 210 5.75 2.06 -0.31
CA ILE A 210 6.76 1.07 -0.70
C ILE A 210 7.70 0.65 0.45
N PRO A 211 7.18 0.31 1.65
CA PRO A 211 8.03 -0.01 2.79
C PRO A 211 8.94 -1.23 2.55
N GLY A 212 8.52 -2.17 1.69
CA GLY A 212 9.31 -3.35 1.33
C GLY A 212 10.46 -3.07 0.37
N VAL A 213 10.44 -1.95 -0.36
CA VAL A 213 11.52 -1.55 -1.31
C VAL A 213 12.73 -0.97 -0.58
N ARG A 214 12.51 -0.39 0.61
CA ARG A 214 13.57 0.16 1.47
C ARG A 214 14.36 1.30 0.80
N LEU A 215 13.74 2.46 0.60
CA LEU A 215 14.38 3.64 0.02
C LEU A 215 14.14 4.88 0.89
N GLY A 216 15.22 5.56 1.25
CA GLY A 216 15.22 6.86 1.92
C GLY A 216 16.39 7.71 1.44
N TYR A 217 16.38 8.98 1.80
CA TYR A 217 17.47 9.90 1.51
C TYR A 217 17.60 10.94 2.63
N LEU A 218 18.78 11.53 2.72
CA LEU A 218 19.01 12.73 3.51
C LEU A 218 19.62 13.84 2.66
N VAL A 219 19.43 15.04 3.14
CA VAL A 219 20.03 16.27 2.58
C VAL A 219 20.77 16.98 3.70
N CYS A 220 22.01 17.35 3.47
CA CYS A 220 22.83 18.17 4.40
C CYS A 220 23.92 18.91 3.64
N GLU A 221 24.77 19.62 4.38
CA GLU A 221 25.98 20.26 3.83
C GLU A 221 26.89 19.21 3.11
N GLN A 222 27.51 19.58 2.00
CA GLN A 222 28.25 18.66 1.13
C GLN A 222 29.35 17.90 1.87
N THR A 223 30.14 18.57 2.70
CA THR A 223 31.26 17.92 3.41
C THR A 223 30.74 16.87 4.41
N LEU A 224 29.63 17.16 5.07
CA LEU A 224 28.95 16.20 5.94
C LEU A 224 28.34 15.05 5.14
N ALA A 225 27.72 15.33 4.00
CA ALA A 225 27.17 14.30 3.10
C ALA A 225 28.26 13.33 2.62
N GLU A 226 29.44 13.82 2.27
CA GLU A 226 30.59 13.00 1.91
C GLU A 226 31.03 12.09 3.07
N LYS A 227 31.13 12.63 4.30
CA LYS A 227 31.46 11.82 5.49
C LYS A 227 30.42 10.74 5.77
N ILE A 228 29.13 11.06 5.62
CA ILE A 228 28.01 10.10 5.83
C ILE A 228 28.04 9.02 4.76
N ARG A 229 28.28 9.38 3.49
CA ARG A 229 28.35 8.43 2.37
C ARG A 229 29.44 7.39 2.57
N LEU A 230 30.59 7.77 3.15
CA LEU A 230 31.66 6.85 3.51
C LEU A 230 31.31 5.83 4.60
N GLN A 231 30.20 6.01 5.31
CA GLN A 231 29.72 5.06 6.33
C GLN A 231 28.74 4.02 5.78
N LEU A 232 28.33 4.17 4.52
CA LEU A 232 27.42 3.25 3.86
C LEU A 232 28.20 2.20 3.07
N PRO A 233 27.73 0.95 3.03
CA PRO A 233 28.33 -0.06 2.17
C PRO A 233 28.16 0.30 0.69
N GLU A 234 29.09 -0.16 -0.14
CA GLU A 234 28.96 -0.10 -1.59
C GLU A 234 27.69 -0.85 -2.02
N TRP A 235 27.00 -0.34 -3.05
CA TRP A 235 25.74 -0.91 -3.56
C TRP A 235 24.64 -1.07 -2.49
N ASN A 236 24.59 -0.17 -1.51
CA ASN A 236 23.58 -0.23 -0.45
C ASN A 236 22.13 -0.15 -0.97
N LEU A 237 21.91 0.42 -2.17
CA LEU A 237 20.61 0.44 -2.82
C LEU A 237 20.50 -0.64 -3.89
N SER A 238 19.47 -1.48 -3.78
CA SER A 238 19.15 -2.45 -4.84
C SER A 238 18.68 -1.75 -6.12
N VAL A 239 18.78 -2.44 -7.27
CA VAL A 239 18.20 -1.96 -8.54
C VAL A 239 16.71 -1.67 -8.40
N PHE A 240 15.98 -2.46 -7.61
CA PHE A 240 14.55 -2.24 -7.33
C PHE A 240 14.30 -0.90 -6.63
N ALA A 241 15.13 -0.54 -5.65
CA ALA A 241 15.02 0.73 -4.93
C ALA A 241 15.30 1.92 -5.86
N GLN A 242 16.34 1.82 -6.71
CA GLN A 242 16.71 2.88 -7.64
C GLN A 242 15.60 3.09 -8.69
N ARG A 243 15.11 2.04 -9.34
CA ARG A 243 14.05 2.14 -10.36
C ARG A 243 12.72 2.60 -9.77
N ALA A 244 12.34 2.08 -8.60
CA ALA A 244 11.14 2.53 -7.91
C ALA A 244 11.21 4.01 -7.52
N GLY A 245 12.38 4.48 -7.05
CA GLY A 245 12.58 5.88 -6.67
C GLY A 245 12.45 6.83 -7.86
N VAL A 246 13.06 6.49 -9.00
CA VAL A 246 12.96 7.28 -10.24
C VAL A 246 11.51 7.36 -10.74
N ALA A 247 10.77 6.25 -10.70
CA ALA A 247 9.37 6.23 -11.10
C ALA A 247 8.50 7.06 -10.13
N ALA A 248 8.75 6.92 -8.81
CA ALA A 248 8.00 7.62 -7.77
C ALA A 248 8.14 9.15 -7.86
N ILE A 249 9.34 9.65 -8.09
CA ILE A 249 9.62 11.09 -8.24
C ILE A 249 8.85 11.70 -9.43
N LYS A 250 8.64 10.92 -10.49
CA LYS A 250 7.94 11.39 -11.70
C LYS A 250 6.40 11.40 -11.56
N GLU A 251 5.85 10.87 -10.45
CA GLU A 251 4.41 10.82 -10.21
C GLU A 251 3.82 12.22 -9.99
N GLN A 252 3.01 12.66 -10.95
CA GLN A 252 2.36 13.96 -10.87
C GLN A 252 1.01 13.87 -10.14
N GLY A 253 0.76 14.84 -9.24
CA GLY A 253 -0.50 14.96 -8.53
C GLY A 253 -0.80 13.85 -7.49
N TYR A 254 0.09 12.84 -7.36
CA TYR A 254 -0.08 11.76 -6.39
C TYR A 254 -0.05 12.29 -4.95
N VAL A 255 0.91 13.14 -4.61
CA VAL A 255 1.04 13.76 -3.28
C VAL A 255 -0.20 14.58 -2.94
N ALA A 256 -0.70 15.40 -3.85
CA ALA A 256 -1.89 16.23 -3.62
C ALA A 256 -3.15 15.38 -3.35
N ARG A 257 -3.38 14.32 -4.15
CA ARG A 257 -4.48 13.36 -3.90
C ARG A 257 -4.32 12.66 -2.56
N THR A 258 -3.10 12.27 -2.21
CA THR A 258 -2.77 11.65 -0.92
C THR A 258 -3.12 12.56 0.25
N VAL A 259 -2.68 13.81 0.22
CA VAL A 259 -2.96 14.81 1.26
C VAL A 259 -4.45 15.01 1.45
N THR A 260 -5.21 15.15 0.36
CA THR A 260 -6.68 15.28 0.42
C THR A 260 -7.33 14.05 1.07
N CYS A 261 -6.91 12.85 0.69
CA CYS A 261 -7.39 11.61 1.28
C CYS A 261 -7.07 11.55 2.78
N ILE A 262 -5.82 11.82 3.16
CA ILE A 262 -5.38 11.79 4.57
C ILE A 262 -6.19 12.79 5.40
N GLN A 263 -6.34 14.02 4.96
CA GLN A 263 -7.06 15.06 5.70
C GLN A 263 -8.51 14.67 5.95
N THR A 264 -9.21 14.19 4.93
CA THR A 264 -10.60 13.75 5.03
C THR A 264 -10.75 12.55 5.96
N GLN A 265 -9.93 11.52 5.74
CA GLN A 265 -10.04 10.27 6.46
C GLN A 265 -9.52 10.36 7.89
N ARG A 266 -8.55 11.21 8.16
CA ARG A 266 -8.07 11.49 9.53
C ARG A 266 -9.15 12.16 10.37
N LEU A 267 -9.90 13.11 9.80
CA LEU A 267 -11.04 13.74 10.48
C LEU A 267 -12.13 12.70 10.81
N PHE A 268 -12.46 11.83 9.87
CA PHE A 268 -13.41 10.74 10.08
C PHE A 268 -12.99 9.86 11.26
N LEU A 269 -11.77 9.30 11.21
CA LEU A 269 -11.26 8.43 12.28
C LEU A 269 -11.19 9.13 13.64
N ARG A 270 -10.81 10.41 13.65
CA ARG A 270 -10.76 11.22 14.87
C ARG A 270 -12.13 11.32 15.55
N GLU A 271 -13.16 11.59 14.79
CA GLU A 271 -14.53 11.70 15.34
C GLU A 271 -15.07 10.34 15.79
N GLU A 272 -14.79 9.25 15.07
CA GLU A 272 -15.15 7.89 15.50
C GLU A 272 -14.47 7.50 16.82
N LEU A 273 -13.18 7.77 16.97
CA LEU A 273 -12.44 7.51 18.21
C LEU A 273 -12.98 8.32 19.39
N LYS A 274 -13.32 9.60 19.17
CA LYS A 274 -13.94 10.45 20.20
C LYS A 274 -15.33 9.96 20.59
N ALA A 275 -16.16 9.57 19.62
CA ALA A 275 -17.48 9.01 19.86
C ALA A 275 -17.42 7.70 20.67
N ALA A 276 -16.34 6.94 20.52
CA ALA A 276 -16.03 5.76 21.33
C ALA A 276 -15.46 6.09 22.72
N GLY A 277 -15.34 7.37 23.10
CA GLY A 277 -14.82 7.80 24.41
C GLY A 277 -13.29 7.79 24.52
N CYS A 278 -12.55 7.69 23.42
CA CYS A 278 -11.10 7.78 23.42
C CYS A 278 -10.62 9.23 23.55
N ILE A 279 -9.47 9.44 24.19
CA ILE A 279 -8.77 10.73 24.19
C ILE A 279 -7.87 10.76 22.96
N VAL A 280 -8.18 11.60 21.97
CA VAL A 280 -7.44 11.67 20.70
C VAL A 280 -6.55 12.88 20.67
N TYR A 281 -5.27 12.69 20.31
CA TYR A 281 -4.29 13.76 20.16
C TYR A 281 -4.37 14.36 18.75
N ASP A 282 -4.05 15.66 18.65
CA ASP A 282 -4.03 16.36 17.37
C ASP A 282 -2.85 15.86 16.51
N SER A 283 -3.11 15.63 15.23
CA SER A 283 -2.11 15.13 14.29
C SER A 283 -2.24 15.82 12.94
N ASP A 284 -1.11 16.11 12.33
CA ASP A 284 -0.97 16.57 10.94
C ASP A 284 -0.54 15.44 9.99
N ALA A 285 -0.10 14.30 10.54
CA ALA A 285 0.40 13.15 9.81
C ALA A 285 -0.71 12.19 9.33
N ASP A 286 -0.32 11.09 8.71
CA ASP A 286 -1.19 9.99 8.23
C ASP A 286 -1.51 8.96 9.34
N TYR A 287 -1.49 9.38 10.60
CA TYR A 287 -1.81 8.55 11.76
C TYR A 287 -2.41 9.39 12.90
N LEU A 288 -3.02 8.71 13.86
CA LEU A 288 -3.60 9.29 15.07
C LEU A 288 -3.08 8.54 16.30
N LEU A 289 -2.52 9.27 17.28
CA LEU A 289 -2.29 8.80 18.64
C LEU A 289 -3.56 9.03 19.47
N PHE A 290 -3.95 8.02 20.25
CA PHE A 290 -5.07 8.14 21.18
C PHE A 290 -4.86 7.28 22.41
N TYR A 291 -5.63 7.58 23.46
CA TYR A 291 -5.64 6.83 24.71
C TYR A 291 -7.02 6.19 24.93
N SER A 292 -7.04 4.96 25.37
CA SER A 292 -8.23 4.22 25.81
C SER A 292 -7.90 3.36 27.02
N GLU A 293 -8.83 3.25 27.98
CA GLU A 293 -8.69 2.34 29.13
C GLU A 293 -8.88 0.87 28.74
N LYS A 294 -9.52 0.61 27.61
CA LYS A 294 -9.71 -0.75 27.09
C LYS A 294 -8.44 -1.24 26.41
N LYS A 295 -8.18 -2.53 26.49
CA LYS A 295 -7.10 -3.21 25.75
C LYS A 295 -7.48 -3.38 24.28
N LEU A 296 -7.42 -2.28 23.53
CA LEU A 296 -7.90 -2.23 22.16
C LEU A 296 -7.02 -3.06 21.21
N ASP A 297 -5.74 -3.19 21.45
CA ASP A 297 -4.82 -4.02 20.66
C ASP A 297 -5.27 -5.49 20.63
N GLU A 298 -5.60 -6.07 21.78
CA GLU A 298 -6.12 -7.45 21.89
C GLU A 298 -7.50 -7.59 21.24
N LEU A 299 -8.41 -6.63 21.49
CA LEU A 299 -9.79 -6.66 20.99
C LEU A 299 -9.88 -6.51 19.46
N PHE A 300 -9.06 -5.66 18.87
CA PHE A 300 -8.94 -5.51 17.42
C PHE A 300 -8.25 -6.72 16.78
N LEU A 301 -7.19 -7.24 17.40
CA LEU A 301 -6.47 -8.41 16.92
C LEU A 301 -7.39 -9.64 16.80
N GLN A 302 -8.28 -9.88 17.78
CA GLN A 302 -9.30 -10.95 17.72
C GLN A 302 -10.23 -10.83 16.50
N ARG A 303 -10.33 -9.63 15.92
CA ARG A 303 -11.15 -9.34 14.73
C ARG A 303 -10.30 -9.20 13.45
N GLY A 304 -9.04 -9.61 13.52
CA GLY A 304 -8.11 -9.57 12.39
C GLY A 304 -7.63 -8.16 12.02
N ILE A 305 -7.73 -7.18 12.94
CA ILE A 305 -7.25 -5.82 12.74
C ILE A 305 -6.05 -5.58 13.65
N LEU A 306 -4.92 -5.19 13.07
CA LEU A 306 -3.72 -4.86 13.81
C LEU A 306 -3.62 -3.36 14.03
N ILE A 307 -3.56 -2.91 15.30
CA ILE A 307 -3.26 -1.53 15.68
C ILE A 307 -1.92 -1.48 16.41
N ARG A 308 -1.33 -0.30 16.54
CA ARG A 308 -0.04 -0.14 17.23
C ARG A 308 -0.25 0.16 18.71
N ASP A 309 0.09 -0.78 19.59
CA ASP A 309 0.29 -0.50 21.01
C ASP A 309 1.54 0.35 21.21
N CYS A 310 1.38 1.52 21.82
CA CYS A 310 2.45 2.50 22.03
C CYS A 310 3.03 2.45 23.46
N SER A 311 2.70 1.45 24.25
CA SER A 311 3.19 1.30 25.65
C SER A 311 4.71 1.20 25.76
N ASN A 312 5.38 0.78 24.69
CA ASN A 312 6.84 0.69 24.63
C ASN A 312 7.55 1.99 24.17
N PHE A 313 6.81 3.04 23.82
CA PHE A 313 7.41 4.35 23.58
C PHE A 313 7.74 5.02 24.92
N ARG A 314 8.96 5.55 25.04
CA ARG A 314 9.32 6.32 26.25
C ARG A 314 8.38 7.50 26.44
N GLY A 315 7.95 7.76 27.67
CA GLY A 315 6.97 8.81 27.99
C GLY A 315 5.51 8.41 27.74
N LEU A 316 5.25 7.21 27.21
CA LEU A 316 3.92 6.63 27.09
C LEU A 316 3.79 5.38 27.99
N GLN A 317 2.57 5.01 28.31
CA GLN A 317 2.22 3.84 29.13
C GLN A 317 1.14 3.01 28.42
N SER A 318 0.71 1.90 29.05
CA SER A 318 -0.40 1.09 28.57
C SER A 318 -1.66 1.95 28.36
N GLY A 319 -2.43 1.65 27.32
CA GLY A 319 -3.61 2.38 26.91
C GLY A 319 -3.37 3.44 25.82
N TYR A 320 -2.11 3.71 25.48
CA TYR A 320 -1.81 4.54 24.30
C TYR A 320 -1.70 3.68 23.06
N TYR A 321 -2.45 4.05 22.04
CA TYR A 321 -2.49 3.36 20.76
C TYR A 321 -2.28 4.34 19.61
N ARG A 322 -1.71 3.86 18.51
CA ARG A 322 -1.61 4.62 17.26
C ARG A 322 -2.24 3.81 16.13
N ILE A 323 -3.03 4.48 15.30
CA ILE A 323 -3.57 3.92 14.06
C ILE A 323 -3.15 4.75 12.86
N ALA A 324 -2.88 4.09 11.75
CA ALA A 324 -2.68 4.74 10.47
C ALA A 324 -4.01 5.20 9.87
N VAL A 325 -3.97 6.27 9.07
CA VAL A 325 -5.06 6.65 8.19
C VAL A 325 -4.99 5.77 6.94
N LYS A 326 -6.05 5.04 6.64
CA LYS A 326 -6.13 4.13 5.50
C LYS A 326 -7.17 4.61 4.48
N SER A 327 -7.50 3.76 3.49
CA SER A 327 -8.57 4.06 2.54
C SER A 327 -9.92 4.23 3.25
N GLU A 328 -10.86 4.92 2.62
CA GLU A 328 -12.21 5.14 3.17
C GLU A 328 -12.89 3.83 3.56
N GLU A 329 -12.81 2.80 2.71
CA GLU A 329 -13.38 1.48 2.98
C GLU A 329 -12.77 0.83 4.21
N GLN A 330 -11.43 0.83 4.31
CA GLN A 330 -10.74 0.25 5.45
C GLN A 330 -11.05 0.99 6.76
N ASN A 331 -11.11 2.33 6.71
CA ASN A 331 -11.44 3.16 7.86
C ASN A 331 -12.88 2.95 8.34
N ARG A 332 -13.84 2.72 7.43
CA ARG A 332 -15.22 2.36 7.79
C ARG A 332 -15.28 1.01 8.52
N ILE A 333 -14.57 -0.01 8.03
CA ILE A 333 -14.48 -1.31 8.71
C ILE A 333 -13.88 -1.15 10.12
N PHE A 334 -12.82 -0.36 10.25
CA PHE A 334 -12.23 -0.06 11.56
C PHE A 334 -13.25 0.59 12.51
N ALA A 335 -13.99 1.58 12.03
CA ALA A 335 -14.99 2.31 12.81
C ALA A 335 -16.16 1.41 13.24
N GLU A 336 -16.62 0.50 12.38
CA GLU A 336 -17.65 -0.50 12.70
C GLU A 336 -17.19 -1.39 13.86
N VAL A 337 -15.98 -1.94 13.76
CA VAL A 337 -15.41 -2.78 14.83
C VAL A 337 -15.19 -1.98 16.12
N LEU A 338 -14.77 -0.72 16.02
CA LEU A 338 -14.63 0.16 17.18
C LEU A 338 -15.96 0.37 17.91
N ARG A 339 -17.05 0.59 17.17
CA ARG A 339 -18.42 0.74 17.72
C ARG A 339 -18.92 -0.54 18.38
N GLU A 340 -18.66 -1.71 17.78
CA GLU A 340 -18.96 -3.01 18.40
C GLU A 340 -18.25 -3.18 19.74
N ILE A 341 -16.95 -2.89 19.79
CA ILE A 341 -16.13 -3.00 21.02
C ILE A 341 -16.69 -2.09 22.14
N HIS A 342 -17.26 -0.94 21.78
CA HIS A 342 -17.78 0.03 22.76
C HIS A 342 -19.26 -0.12 23.05
N GLY A 343 -19.98 -1.01 22.36
CA GLY A 343 -21.42 -1.29 22.61
C GLY A 343 -22.35 -0.15 22.20
N ASN A 344 -21.88 0.77 21.37
CA ASN A 344 -22.64 1.96 20.95
C ASN A 344 -23.40 1.72 19.64
N ALA A 345 -24.55 1.05 19.70
CA ALA A 345 -25.49 0.97 18.56
C ALA A 345 -26.19 2.33 18.26
N GLN A 346 -26.17 3.28 19.21
CA GLN A 346 -26.87 4.58 19.08
C GLN A 346 -26.05 5.70 18.42
N ALA A 347 -24.74 5.49 18.18
CA ALA A 347 -23.89 6.51 17.54
C ALA A 347 -24.15 6.69 16.03
N VAL A 348 -24.89 5.79 15.40
CA VAL A 348 -25.17 5.82 13.94
C VAL A 348 -26.00 7.06 13.56
N GLU A 349 -26.99 7.44 14.37
CA GLU A 349 -27.83 8.61 14.08
C GLU A 349 -27.14 9.97 14.24
N CYS A 350 -26.12 10.05 15.13
CA CYS A 350 -25.38 11.29 15.34
C CYS A 350 -24.39 11.58 14.19
N ILE A 351 -23.86 10.52 13.57
CA ILE A 351 -22.85 10.61 12.51
C ILE A 351 -23.49 10.96 11.16
N ASP A 352 -24.70 10.48 10.89
CA ASP A 352 -25.41 10.87 9.66
C ASP A 352 -25.78 12.37 9.67
N ARG A 353 -26.10 12.95 10.84
CA ARG A 353 -26.24 14.42 10.98
C ARG A 353 -24.94 15.20 10.85
N MET A 354 -23.76 14.57 11.15
CA MET A 354 -22.47 15.22 10.98
C MET A 354 -21.96 15.11 9.53
N LYS A 355 -22.38 14.08 8.77
CA LYS A 355 -22.11 13.99 7.32
C LYS A 355 -22.79 15.12 6.57
N GLU A 356 -24.06 15.39 6.84
CA GLU A 356 -24.78 16.54 6.25
C GLU A 356 -24.06 17.87 6.52
N LYS A 357 -23.57 18.08 7.77
CA LYS A 357 -22.83 19.30 8.11
C LYS A 357 -21.41 19.38 7.52
N SER A 358 -20.77 18.24 7.27
CA SER A 358 -19.44 18.22 6.65
C SER A 358 -19.52 18.39 5.13
N GLU A 359 -20.55 17.85 4.48
CA GLU A 359 -20.85 18.08 3.07
C GLU A 359 -21.18 19.55 2.81
N GLU A 360 -22.02 20.17 3.65
CA GLU A 360 -22.30 21.62 3.59
C GLU A 360 -21.03 22.48 3.76
N ARG A 361 -20.07 22.03 4.57
CA ARG A 361 -18.82 22.75 4.79
C ARG A 361 -17.82 22.57 3.64
N ILE A 362 -17.79 21.38 3.02
CA ILE A 362 -16.99 21.09 1.83
C ILE A 362 -17.53 21.87 0.63
N ASP A 363 -18.85 22.00 0.51
CA ASP A 363 -19.46 22.78 -0.58
C ASP A 363 -19.22 24.29 -0.41
N ARG A 364 -19.23 24.83 0.83
CA ARG A 364 -18.80 26.22 1.08
C ARG A 364 -17.33 26.46 0.73
N VAL A 365 -16.43 25.51 1.07
CA VAL A 365 -14.99 25.62 0.72
C VAL A 365 -14.79 25.52 -0.80
N LYS A 366 -15.63 24.75 -1.51
CA LYS A 366 -15.61 24.71 -2.99
C LYS A 366 -16.16 26.00 -3.61
N GLU A 367 -17.16 26.61 -3.02
CA GLU A 367 -17.69 27.92 -3.44
C GLU A 367 -16.67 29.04 -3.21
N ASP A 368 -16.04 29.09 -2.03
CA ASP A 368 -14.98 30.07 -1.74
C ASP A 368 -13.76 29.92 -2.64
N SER A 369 -13.36 28.67 -2.97
CA SER A 369 -12.25 28.41 -3.90
C SER A 369 -12.63 28.74 -5.36
N LYS A 370 -13.90 28.61 -5.72
CA LYS A 370 -14.42 29.00 -7.02
C LYS A 370 -14.47 30.52 -7.18
N GLU A 371 -14.89 31.25 -6.15
CA GLU A 371 -14.88 32.71 -6.13
C GLU A 371 -13.43 33.27 -6.16
N GLN A 372 -12.47 32.64 -5.49
CA GLN A 372 -11.06 33.03 -5.57
C GLN A 372 -10.45 32.73 -6.96
N SER A 373 -10.82 31.59 -7.58
CA SER A 373 -10.42 31.25 -8.94
C SER A 373 -11.02 32.20 -9.96
N ASP A 374 -12.28 32.61 -9.79
CA ASP A 374 -12.96 33.55 -10.69
C ASP A 374 -12.48 34.99 -10.50
N ARG A 375 -12.01 35.38 -9.31
CA ARG A 375 -11.29 36.65 -9.09
C ARG A 375 -9.93 36.66 -9.78
N ALA A 376 -9.15 35.58 -9.68
CA ALA A 376 -7.87 35.46 -10.37
C ALA A 376 -8.03 35.47 -11.90
N LYS A 377 -9.06 34.78 -12.44
CA LYS A 377 -9.35 34.78 -13.88
C LYS A 377 -9.86 36.11 -14.42
N ARG A 378 -10.49 36.96 -13.60
CA ARG A 378 -10.89 38.33 -14.01
C ARG A 378 -9.73 39.29 -14.08
N GLN A 379 -8.61 38.99 -13.43
CA GLN A 379 -7.39 39.80 -13.49
C GLN A 379 -6.45 39.39 -14.64
N GLU A 380 -6.53 38.12 -15.10
CA GLU A 380 -5.77 37.63 -16.28
C GLU A 380 -6.49 37.82 -17.63
N CYS A 381 -7.80 38.05 -17.64
CA CYS A 381 -8.60 38.24 -18.85
C CYS A 381 -8.52 39.66 -19.46
N ALA A 382 -7.64 40.56 -18.95
CA ALA A 382 -7.36 41.83 -19.59
C ALA A 382 -6.32 41.76 -20.73
N ASP A 383 -5.58 40.65 -20.83
CA ASP A 383 -4.53 40.48 -21.86
C ASP A 383 -4.56 39.06 -22.48
N LYS A 384 -5.51 38.79 -23.34
CA LYS A 384 -5.39 37.94 -24.54
C LYS A 384 -6.74 37.38 -25.00
N VAL A 385 -7.20 37.93 -26.11
CA VAL A 385 -8.26 37.36 -26.97
C VAL A 385 -7.65 36.19 -27.78
N GLY A 386 -8.29 35.03 -27.78
CA GLY A 386 -8.02 34.01 -28.81
C GLY A 386 -8.38 32.57 -28.46
N THR A 387 -9.60 32.16 -28.86
CA THR A 387 -10.07 30.85 -29.38
C THR A 387 -10.08 29.58 -28.53
N THR A 388 -11.30 29.24 -28.13
CA THR A 388 -12.09 27.97 -28.20
C THR A 388 -11.47 26.60 -27.90
N ALA A 389 -12.01 25.89 -26.89
CA ALA A 389 -12.84 24.69 -27.06
C ALA A 389 -13.44 24.24 -25.73
N GLN A 390 -14.76 24.02 -25.75
CA GLN A 390 -15.58 23.55 -24.62
C GLN A 390 -15.34 22.06 -24.32
N LEU A 391 -15.19 21.71 -23.07
CA LEU A 391 -15.51 20.37 -22.54
C LEU A 391 -16.36 20.55 -21.29
N VAL A 392 -17.65 20.26 -21.43
CA VAL A 392 -18.65 20.29 -20.36
C VAL A 392 -18.63 18.95 -19.65
N HIS A 393 -18.19 18.91 -18.41
CA HIS A 393 -18.51 17.80 -17.49
C HIS A 393 -19.86 18.04 -16.83
N LYS A 394 -20.87 17.24 -17.20
CA LYS A 394 -22.13 17.13 -16.48
C LYS A 394 -21.94 16.24 -15.26
N THR A 395 -22.04 16.81 -14.08
CA THR A 395 -22.25 16.07 -12.82
C THR A 395 -23.71 15.63 -12.78
N GLY A 396 -23.96 14.32 -13.02
CA GLY A 396 -25.26 13.69 -12.83
C GLY A 396 -25.53 13.46 -11.35
N ALA A 397 -26.75 13.72 -10.89
CA ALA A 397 -27.23 13.42 -9.55
C ALA A 397 -27.09 11.90 -9.25
N VAL A 398 -26.64 11.54 -8.06
CA VAL A 398 -26.59 10.14 -7.60
C VAL A 398 -28.02 9.67 -7.31
N GLU A 399 -28.58 8.85 -8.18
CA GLU A 399 -29.85 8.15 -7.97
C GLU A 399 -29.68 6.95 -7.03
N PHE A 400 -30.55 6.85 -6.04
CA PHE A 400 -30.58 5.71 -5.12
C PHE A 400 -31.04 4.45 -5.86
N VAL A 401 -30.24 3.39 -5.89
CA VAL A 401 -30.53 2.13 -6.57
C VAL A 401 -30.79 1.04 -5.55
N LEU A 402 -31.90 0.30 -5.71
CA LEU A 402 -32.19 -0.87 -4.88
C LEU A 402 -31.14 -1.98 -5.11
N PRO A 403 -30.74 -2.73 -4.07
CA PRO A 403 -29.70 -3.77 -4.17
C PRO A 403 -29.90 -4.77 -5.31
N GLY A 404 -31.15 -5.10 -5.69
CA GLY A 404 -31.46 -6.00 -6.81
C GLY A 404 -31.25 -5.40 -8.21
N GLU A 405 -31.10 -4.09 -8.32
CA GLU A 405 -30.95 -3.38 -9.61
C GLU A 405 -29.50 -2.98 -9.88
N ILE A 406 -28.63 -3.06 -8.86
CA ILE A 406 -27.22 -2.63 -8.93
C ILE A 406 -26.46 -3.40 -10.02
N GLU A 407 -26.68 -4.71 -10.09
CA GLU A 407 -26.01 -5.58 -11.06
C GLU A 407 -26.44 -5.24 -12.50
N GLY A 408 -27.74 -5.07 -12.72
CA GLY A 408 -28.29 -4.71 -14.04
C GLY A 408 -27.77 -3.34 -14.53
N ARG A 409 -27.71 -2.35 -13.63
CA ARG A 409 -27.14 -1.02 -13.96
C ARG A 409 -25.66 -1.10 -14.23
N SER A 410 -24.90 -1.86 -13.46
CA SER A 410 -23.47 -2.04 -13.69
C SER A 410 -23.19 -2.69 -15.06
N PHE A 411 -23.96 -3.70 -15.44
CA PHE A 411 -23.83 -4.29 -16.79
C PHE A 411 -24.22 -3.33 -17.90
N ALA A 412 -25.21 -2.47 -17.70
CA ALA A 412 -25.57 -1.44 -18.67
C ALA A 412 -24.44 -0.40 -18.85
N ILE A 413 -23.80 0.02 -17.73
CA ILE A 413 -22.64 0.94 -17.76
C ILE A 413 -21.47 0.27 -18.49
N ILE A 414 -21.15 -1.00 -18.15
CA ILE A 414 -20.07 -1.76 -18.81
C ILE A 414 -20.34 -1.90 -20.31
N THR A 415 -21.59 -2.18 -20.71
CA THR A 415 -21.95 -2.29 -22.12
C THR A 415 -21.67 -0.98 -22.87
N LYS A 416 -22.16 0.13 -22.30
CA LYS A 416 -21.99 1.45 -22.91
C LYS A 416 -20.50 1.85 -23.02
N GLU A 417 -19.71 1.58 -21.98
CA GLU A 417 -18.27 1.86 -21.96
C GLU A 417 -17.52 1.01 -23.00
N LEU A 418 -17.88 -0.27 -23.18
CA LEU A 418 -17.29 -1.13 -24.20
C LEU A 418 -17.63 -0.65 -25.63
N GLU A 419 -18.87 -0.19 -25.85
CA GLU A 419 -19.29 0.41 -27.11
C GLU A 419 -18.54 1.71 -27.41
N GLU A 420 -18.39 2.60 -26.41
CA GLU A 420 -17.64 3.85 -26.51
C GLU A 420 -16.15 3.62 -26.81
N ARG A 421 -15.57 2.55 -26.33
CA ARG A 421 -14.19 2.12 -26.60
C ARG A 421 -14.03 1.37 -27.92
N GLY A 422 -15.13 1.05 -28.62
CA GLY A 422 -15.10 0.30 -29.87
C GLY A 422 -14.70 -1.18 -29.70
N ILE A 423 -14.83 -1.73 -28.48
CA ILE A 423 -14.46 -3.11 -28.19
C ILE A 423 -15.66 -4.04 -28.48
N VAL A 424 -15.48 -5.00 -29.39
CA VAL A 424 -16.48 -5.97 -29.78
C VAL A 424 -16.16 -7.33 -29.15
N ILE A 425 -17.02 -7.79 -28.24
CA ILE A 425 -16.89 -9.10 -27.61
C ILE A 425 -17.86 -10.08 -28.28
N PRO A 426 -17.43 -11.33 -28.60
CA PRO A 426 -18.32 -12.34 -29.14
C PRO A 426 -19.50 -12.60 -28.19
N LYS A 427 -20.74 -12.70 -28.73
CA LYS A 427 -21.98 -12.84 -27.95
C LYS A 427 -21.96 -13.98 -26.92
N GLU A 428 -21.27 -15.06 -27.23
CA GLU A 428 -21.15 -16.23 -26.35
C GLU A 428 -20.26 -15.94 -25.13
N GLN A 429 -19.26 -15.09 -25.28
CA GLN A 429 -18.27 -14.71 -24.27
C GLN A 429 -18.68 -13.47 -23.46
N GLU A 430 -19.60 -12.69 -24.00
CA GLU A 430 -20.01 -11.41 -23.44
C GLU A 430 -20.49 -11.49 -21.98
N PRO A 431 -21.34 -12.46 -21.55
CA PRO A 431 -21.78 -12.54 -20.17
C PRO A 431 -20.64 -12.83 -19.19
N VAL A 432 -19.66 -13.67 -19.58
CA VAL A 432 -18.51 -14.01 -18.75
C VAL A 432 -17.57 -12.80 -18.65
N THR A 433 -17.25 -12.17 -19.77
CA THR A 433 -16.37 -11.01 -19.82
C THR A 433 -16.94 -9.83 -19.03
N LYS A 434 -18.23 -9.52 -19.19
CA LYS A 434 -18.91 -8.47 -18.40
C LYS A 434 -18.93 -8.78 -16.91
N ARG A 435 -19.08 -10.05 -16.52
CA ARG A 435 -19.03 -10.46 -15.11
C ARG A 435 -17.62 -10.27 -14.54
N VAL A 436 -16.57 -10.59 -15.28
CA VAL A 436 -15.19 -10.37 -14.87
C VAL A 436 -14.90 -8.87 -14.72
N ILE A 437 -15.31 -8.04 -15.66
CA ILE A 437 -15.17 -6.58 -15.60
C ILE A 437 -15.95 -6.02 -14.39
N HIS A 438 -17.18 -6.48 -14.17
CA HIS A 438 -17.99 -6.05 -13.02
C HIS A 438 -17.30 -6.36 -11.67
N THR A 439 -16.70 -7.54 -11.57
CA THR A 439 -16.06 -7.99 -10.30
C THR A 439 -14.70 -7.33 -10.06
N SER A 440 -13.93 -7.07 -11.12
CA SER A 440 -12.57 -6.52 -11.05
C SER A 440 -12.50 -5.00 -11.21
N ALA A 441 -13.57 -4.39 -11.73
CA ALA A 441 -13.62 -3.00 -12.20
C ALA A 441 -12.55 -2.67 -13.27
N ASP A 442 -12.02 -3.69 -13.97
CA ASP A 442 -10.94 -3.57 -14.95
C ASP A 442 -11.43 -3.92 -16.36
N PHE A 443 -11.52 -2.91 -17.23
CA PHE A 443 -11.90 -3.07 -18.64
C PHE A 443 -10.82 -3.74 -19.51
N GLY A 444 -9.57 -3.82 -19.05
CA GLY A 444 -8.49 -4.52 -19.72
C GLY A 444 -8.78 -6.02 -19.92
N TYR A 445 -9.70 -6.58 -19.14
CA TYR A 445 -10.16 -7.95 -19.34
C TYR A 445 -10.94 -8.16 -20.65
N ALA A 446 -11.51 -7.12 -21.25
CA ALA A 446 -12.16 -7.23 -22.56
C ALA A 446 -11.19 -7.61 -23.67
N ASP A 447 -9.92 -7.20 -23.57
CA ASP A 447 -8.86 -7.48 -24.54
C ASP A 447 -7.99 -8.68 -24.13
N THR A 448 -7.97 -9.02 -22.85
CA THR A 448 -7.01 -9.98 -22.27
C THR A 448 -7.62 -11.33 -21.97
N LEU A 449 -8.94 -11.47 -21.88
CA LEU A 449 -9.62 -12.75 -21.73
C LEU A 449 -9.55 -13.56 -23.03
N THR A 450 -9.11 -14.81 -22.91
CA THR A 450 -9.04 -15.74 -24.05
C THR A 450 -9.88 -16.98 -23.76
N PHE A 451 -10.71 -17.36 -24.71
CA PHE A 451 -11.54 -18.54 -24.65
C PHE A 451 -11.12 -19.54 -25.72
N SER A 452 -11.11 -20.84 -25.38
CA SER A 452 -11.02 -21.86 -26.39
C SER A 452 -12.35 -21.94 -27.17
N GLU A 453 -12.32 -22.54 -28.31
CA GLU A 453 -13.50 -22.74 -29.15
C GLU A 453 -14.63 -23.41 -28.34
N ASN A 454 -15.82 -22.83 -28.34
CA ASN A 454 -17.02 -23.31 -27.64
C ASN A 454 -16.88 -23.46 -26.10
N ALA A 455 -15.86 -22.89 -25.46
CA ALA A 455 -15.57 -23.08 -24.03
C ALA A 455 -16.77 -22.76 -23.12
N VAL A 456 -17.49 -21.67 -23.41
CA VAL A 456 -18.66 -21.25 -22.61
C VAL A 456 -19.81 -22.23 -22.73
N GLU A 457 -20.11 -22.74 -23.94
CA GLU A 457 -21.18 -23.70 -24.15
C GLU A 457 -20.85 -25.07 -23.58
N ILE A 458 -19.59 -25.50 -23.68
CA ILE A 458 -19.13 -26.75 -23.03
C ILE A 458 -19.26 -26.63 -21.52
N ALA A 459 -18.87 -25.51 -20.91
CA ALA A 459 -19.01 -25.28 -19.47
C ALA A 459 -20.48 -25.33 -19.03
N LYS A 460 -21.38 -24.65 -19.75
CA LYS A 460 -22.81 -24.68 -19.50
C LYS A 460 -23.39 -26.10 -19.62
N HIS A 461 -22.96 -26.87 -20.62
CA HIS A 461 -23.39 -28.24 -20.79
C HIS A 461 -22.95 -29.12 -19.62
N LEU A 462 -21.69 -29.04 -19.22
CA LEU A 462 -21.15 -29.81 -18.09
C LEU A 462 -21.88 -29.48 -16.79
N ILE A 463 -22.13 -28.19 -16.50
CA ILE A 463 -22.89 -27.79 -15.31
C ILE A 463 -24.30 -28.36 -15.34
N ARG A 464 -25.00 -28.29 -16.47
CA ARG A 464 -26.37 -28.84 -16.63
C ARG A 464 -26.42 -30.34 -16.51
N THR A 465 -25.34 -31.05 -16.81
CA THR A 465 -25.22 -32.49 -16.70
C THR A 465 -24.67 -32.98 -15.37
N GLY A 466 -24.50 -32.09 -14.39
CA GLY A 466 -24.14 -32.44 -13.02
C GLY A 466 -22.64 -32.54 -12.75
N ALA A 467 -21.81 -31.85 -13.52
CA ALA A 467 -20.37 -31.80 -13.27
C ALA A 467 -20.05 -31.17 -11.92
N ASP A 468 -19.02 -31.68 -11.26
CA ASP A 468 -18.44 -31.06 -10.07
C ASP A 468 -17.48 -29.90 -10.45
N ILE A 469 -17.36 -28.89 -9.58
CA ILE A 469 -16.37 -27.83 -9.71
C ILE A 469 -15.30 -28.04 -8.64
N VAL A 470 -14.06 -28.20 -9.05
CA VAL A 470 -12.92 -28.36 -8.13
C VAL A 470 -12.05 -27.10 -8.19
N THR A 471 -11.77 -26.51 -7.01
CA THR A 471 -10.96 -25.30 -6.89
C THR A 471 -9.64 -25.59 -6.17
N ASP A 472 -8.62 -24.78 -6.46
CA ASP A 472 -7.31 -24.85 -5.79
C ASP A 472 -7.23 -24.01 -4.51
N THR A 473 -8.27 -23.22 -4.20
CA THR A 473 -8.34 -22.39 -2.99
C THR A 473 -9.75 -22.35 -2.42
N ASN A 474 -9.86 -22.21 -1.09
CA ASN A 474 -11.16 -22.00 -0.43
C ASN A 474 -11.82 -20.66 -0.82
N MET A 475 -11.01 -19.66 -1.20
CA MET A 475 -11.53 -18.40 -1.68
C MET A 475 -12.24 -18.58 -3.04
N ALA A 476 -11.66 -19.32 -3.97
CA ALA A 476 -12.32 -19.66 -5.23
C ALA A 476 -13.58 -20.52 -4.99
N LEU A 477 -13.55 -21.45 -4.03
CA LEU A 477 -14.71 -22.25 -3.62
C LEU A 477 -15.87 -21.40 -3.10
N SER A 478 -15.56 -20.32 -2.34
CA SER A 478 -16.60 -19.42 -1.82
C SER A 478 -17.27 -18.58 -2.92
N GLY A 479 -16.59 -18.35 -4.03
CA GLY A 479 -17.12 -17.64 -5.20
C GLY A 479 -18.07 -18.49 -6.07
N VAL A 480 -18.12 -19.80 -5.88
CA VAL A 480 -19.03 -20.70 -6.65
C VAL A 480 -20.44 -20.63 -6.08
N ASN A 481 -21.43 -20.39 -6.95
CA ASN A 481 -22.84 -20.47 -6.57
C ASN A 481 -23.28 -21.91 -6.35
N LYS A 482 -23.10 -22.41 -5.13
CA LYS A 482 -23.38 -23.80 -4.73
C LYS A 482 -24.83 -24.19 -4.96
N LYS A 483 -25.80 -23.31 -4.69
CA LYS A 483 -27.24 -23.58 -4.86
C LYS A 483 -27.60 -23.88 -6.31
N VAL A 484 -27.05 -23.13 -7.26
CA VAL A 484 -27.27 -23.36 -8.68
C VAL A 484 -26.60 -24.65 -9.13
N LEU A 485 -25.38 -24.91 -8.67
CA LEU A 485 -24.63 -26.13 -9.02
C LEU A 485 -25.33 -27.38 -8.47
N GLU A 486 -25.77 -27.36 -7.22
CA GLU A 486 -26.50 -28.45 -6.56
C GLU A 486 -27.87 -28.75 -7.24
N ALA A 487 -28.57 -27.70 -7.71
CA ALA A 487 -29.82 -27.86 -8.47
C ALA A 487 -29.64 -28.67 -9.77
N HIS A 488 -28.42 -28.71 -10.30
CA HIS A 488 -28.05 -29.53 -11.46
C HIS A 488 -27.33 -30.84 -11.11
N GLY A 489 -27.23 -31.18 -9.81
CA GLY A 489 -26.61 -32.41 -9.32
C GLY A 489 -25.08 -32.36 -9.20
N GLY A 490 -24.45 -31.21 -9.40
CA GLY A 490 -23.01 -30.99 -9.20
C GLY A 490 -22.67 -30.52 -7.78
N MET A 491 -21.40 -30.62 -7.40
CA MET A 491 -20.87 -30.17 -6.11
C MET A 491 -19.61 -29.33 -6.31
N ALA A 492 -19.44 -28.30 -5.47
CA ALA A 492 -18.20 -27.52 -5.44
C ALA A 492 -17.27 -28.04 -4.33
N ARG A 493 -16.00 -28.34 -4.66
CA ARG A 493 -15.02 -28.96 -3.76
C ARG A 493 -13.68 -28.24 -3.78
N CYS A 494 -12.98 -28.28 -2.64
CA CYS A 494 -11.59 -27.84 -2.52
C CYS A 494 -10.86 -28.82 -1.59
N PHE A 495 -10.00 -29.64 -2.15
CA PHE A 495 -9.27 -30.67 -1.40
C PHE A 495 -8.03 -30.15 -0.66
N MET A 496 -7.68 -28.87 -0.84
CA MET A 496 -6.47 -28.29 -0.26
C MET A 496 -6.45 -28.25 1.27
N ALA A 497 -7.62 -28.28 1.91
CA ALA A 497 -7.77 -28.24 3.36
C ALA A 497 -7.91 -29.65 3.99
N ASP A 498 -8.03 -30.71 3.18
CA ASP A 498 -8.25 -32.05 3.66
C ASP A 498 -6.99 -32.60 4.36
N GLU A 499 -7.18 -33.22 5.51
CA GLU A 499 -6.06 -33.78 6.32
C GLU A 499 -5.35 -34.92 5.58
N GLU A 500 -6.10 -35.75 4.83
CA GLU A 500 -5.55 -36.81 4.00
C GLU A 500 -4.62 -36.26 2.91
N VAL A 501 -5.05 -35.22 2.20
CA VAL A 501 -4.26 -34.54 1.18
C VAL A 501 -3.00 -33.91 1.78
N ALA A 502 -3.11 -33.36 2.98
CA ALA A 502 -1.97 -32.78 3.70
C ALA A 502 -0.96 -33.85 4.13
N GLY A 503 -1.45 -35.02 4.61
CA GLY A 503 -0.63 -36.17 4.99
C GLY A 503 0.10 -36.78 3.80
N GLU A 504 -0.62 -37.07 2.72
CA GLU A 504 -0.06 -37.64 1.48
C GLU A 504 0.97 -36.71 0.81
N ALA A 505 0.69 -35.40 0.77
CA ALA A 505 1.62 -34.42 0.24
C ALA A 505 2.95 -34.37 1.02
N LYS A 506 2.89 -34.49 2.35
CA LYS A 506 4.06 -34.52 3.21
C LYS A 506 4.88 -35.80 3.02
N GLU A 507 4.22 -36.95 2.96
CA GLU A 507 4.86 -38.25 2.77
C GLU A 507 5.57 -38.32 1.41
N ARG A 508 4.90 -37.88 0.36
CA ARG A 508 5.40 -37.90 -1.03
C ARG A 508 6.33 -36.73 -1.37
N LYS A 509 6.53 -35.76 -0.45
CA LYS A 509 7.30 -34.52 -0.65
C LYS A 509 6.87 -33.70 -1.87
N VAL A 510 5.58 -33.65 -2.13
CA VAL A 510 4.94 -32.85 -3.19
C VAL A 510 4.04 -31.78 -2.60
N THR A 511 3.57 -30.83 -3.42
CA THR A 511 2.65 -29.81 -2.94
C THR A 511 1.25 -30.38 -2.75
N ARG A 512 0.48 -29.84 -1.79
CA ARG A 512 -0.94 -30.21 -1.60
C ARG A 512 -1.76 -30.01 -2.87
N ALA A 513 -1.40 -29.04 -3.71
CA ALA A 513 -2.08 -28.80 -4.98
C ALA A 513 -1.92 -29.97 -5.95
N VAL A 514 -0.78 -30.65 -6.00
CA VAL A 514 -0.57 -31.85 -6.81
C VAL A 514 -1.49 -32.97 -6.34
N VAL A 515 -1.49 -33.29 -5.05
CA VAL A 515 -2.34 -34.36 -4.48
C VAL A 515 -3.84 -34.04 -4.62
N SER A 516 -4.21 -32.76 -4.45
CA SER A 516 -5.58 -32.26 -4.63
C SER A 516 -6.10 -32.55 -6.06
N MET A 517 -5.28 -32.34 -7.09
CA MET A 517 -5.66 -32.64 -8.49
C MET A 517 -5.77 -34.15 -8.74
N GLU A 518 -4.93 -34.96 -8.11
CA GLU A 518 -5.01 -36.42 -8.17
C GLU A 518 -6.26 -36.97 -7.48
N HIS A 519 -6.67 -36.38 -6.35
CA HIS A 519 -7.94 -36.72 -5.68
C HIS A 519 -9.13 -36.30 -6.54
N ALA A 520 -9.07 -35.15 -7.20
CA ALA A 520 -10.10 -34.71 -8.12
C ALA A 520 -10.21 -35.62 -9.35
N ALA A 521 -9.12 -36.22 -9.82
CA ALA A 521 -9.09 -37.14 -10.93
C ALA A 521 -9.77 -38.49 -10.62
N LYS A 522 -9.98 -38.81 -9.34
CA LYS A 522 -10.68 -40.05 -8.90
C LYS A 522 -12.20 -39.87 -8.78
N LEU A 523 -12.73 -38.68 -9.08
CA LEU A 523 -14.17 -38.44 -9.03
C LEU A 523 -14.87 -39.11 -10.22
N ASP A 524 -15.99 -39.81 -9.97
CA ASP A 524 -16.77 -40.51 -10.99
C ASP A 524 -17.57 -39.56 -11.92
N LYS A 525 -17.59 -38.26 -11.63
CA LYS A 525 -18.34 -37.26 -12.38
C LYS A 525 -17.42 -36.41 -13.25
N PRO A 526 -17.93 -35.80 -14.32
CA PRO A 526 -17.20 -34.76 -15.03
C PRO A 526 -16.79 -33.62 -14.09
N VAL A 527 -15.58 -33.09 -14.24
CA VAL A 527 -15.03 -32.05 -13.36
C VAL A 527 -14.66 -30.81 -14.16
N ILE A 528 -15.06 -29.67 -13.64
CA ILE A 528 -14.57 -28.35 -14.09
C ILE A 528 -13.54 -27.86 -13.07
N PHE A 529 -12.31 -27.59 -13.51
CA PHE A 529 -11.26 -27.10 -12.63
C PHE A 529 -11.19 -25.57 -12.65
N ALA A 530 -11.31 -24.93 -11.47
CA ALA A 530 -11.16 -23.50 -11.30
C ALA A 530 -9.86 -23.23 -10.51
N ILE A 531 -8.77 -22.97 -11.25
CA ILE A 531 -7.43 -22.81 -10.68
C ILE A 531 -7.08 -21.32 -10.59
N GLY A 532 -6.92 -20.81 -9.36
CA GLY A 532 -6.64 -19.41 -9.09
C GLY A 532 -5.17 -19.10 -8.86
N ASN A 533 -4.47 -19.91 -8.05
CA ASN A 533 -3.17 -19.51 -7.49
C ASN A 533 -2.10 -20.61 -7.47
N ALA A 534 -2.39 -21.86 -7.85
CA ALA A 534 -1.43 -22.95 -7.74
C ALA A 534 -0.86 -23.39 -9.11
N PRO A 535 0.33 -22.92 -9.53
CA PRO A 535 0.96 -23.35 -10.77
C PRO A 535 1.20 -24.86 -10.84
N THR A 536 1.53 -25.48 -9.70
CA THR A 536 1.76 -26.92 -9.58
C THR A 536 0.48 -27.76 -9.82
N ALA A 537 -0.71 -27.20 -9.51
CA ALA A 537 -1.98 -27.84 -9.86
C ALA A 537 -2.15 -27.95 -11.37
N LEU A 538 -1.81 -26.92 -12.12
CA LEU A 538 -1.93 -26.90 -13.58
C LEU A 538 -0.94 -27.85 -14.25
N ILE A 539 0.29 -27.92 -13.76
CA ILE A 539 1.29 -28.87 -14.26
C ILE A 539 0.76 -30.29 -14.05
N ARG A 540 0.25 -30.56 -12.85
CA ARG A 540 -0.26 -31.90 -12.55
C ARG A 540 -1.49 -32.28 -13.37
N LEU A 541 -2.41 -31.34 -13.58
CA LEU A 541 -3.56 -31.54 -14.47
C LEU A 541 -3.12 -31.86 -15.90
N TYR A 542 -2.11 -31.14 -16.41
CA TYR A 542 -1.55 -31.42 -17.73
C TYR A 542 -0.98 -32.85 -17.81
N GLU A 543 -0.20 -33.29 -16.82
CA GLU A 543 0.33 -34.64 -16.75
C GLU A 543 -0.77 -35.67 -16.73
N LEU A 544 -1.80 -35.51 -15.87
CA LEU A 544 -2.93 -36.44 -15.76
C LEU A 544 -3.74 -36.55 -17.06
N ILE A 545 -3.82 -35.46 -17.84
CA ILE A 545 -4.46 -35.49 -19.17
C ILE A 545 -3.58 -36.20 -20.18
N CYS A 546 -2.26 -35.93 -20.20
CA CYS A 546 -1.32 -36.62 -21.09
C CYS A 546 -1.23 -38.11 -20.82
N ASP A 547 -1.33 -38.52 -19.56
CA ASP A 547 -1.33 -39.92 -19.12
C ASP A 547 -2.68 -40.63 -19.37
N GLY A 548 -3.69 -39.91 -19.91
CA GLY A 548 -5.01 -40.44 -20.19
C GLY A 548 -5.84 -40.77 -18.93
N ILE A 549 -5.42 -40.31 -17.76
CA ILE A 549 -6.13 -40.51 -16.48
C ILE A 549 -7.34 -39.59 -16.37
N LEU A 550 -7.20 -38.34 -16.86
CA LEU A 550 -8.30 -37.39 -16.96
C LEU A 550 -8.73 -37.25 -18.42
N PRO A 551 -10.03 -37.31 -18.73
CA PRO A 551 -10.54 -36.90 -20.04
C PRO A 551 -10.28 -35.41 -20.22
N SER A 552 -10.29 -34.92 -21.46
CA SER A 552 -10.13 -33.46 -21.76
C SER A 552 -11.07 -32.62 -20.89
N CYS A 553 -10.54 -31.79 -20.04
CA CYS A 553 -11.30 -31.03 -19.02
C CYS A 553 -11.37 -29.55 -19.38
N ILE A 554 -12.44 -28.88 -18.92
CA ILE A 554 -12.49 -27.43 -18.89
C ILE A 554 -11.80 -26.98 -17.61
N TYR A 555 -10.86 -26.01 -17.69
CA TYR A 555 -10.35 -25.34 -16.53
C TYR A 555 -10.31 -23.80 -16.72
N HIS A 556 -10.57 -23.10 -15.63
CA HIS A 556 -10.57 -21.66 -15.51
C HIS A 556 -9.42 -21.23 -14.59
N ARG A 557 -8.70 -20.17 -14.97
CA ARG A 557 -7.66 -19.56 -14.14
C ARG A 557 -7.97 -18.08 -13.89
N SER A 558 -7.93 -17.66 -12.64
CA SER A 558 -8.29 -16.30 -12.22
C SER A 558 -7.11 -15.33 -12.07
N SER A 559 -5.86 -15.78 -12.05
CA SER A 559 -4.70 -14.88 -12.02
C SER A 559 -3.38 -15.57 -12.35
N GLY A 560 -2.51 -14.88 -13.13
CA GLY A 560 -1.12 -15.21 -13.37
C GLY A 560 -0.86 -16.20 -14.52
N ARG A 561 0.24 -16.00 -15.21
CA ARG A 561 0.68 -16.59 -16.46
C ARG A 561 0.67 -18.11 -16.50
N ILE A 562 0.08 -18.71 -17.56
CA ILE A 562 0.51 -20.01 -18.09
C ILE A 562 1.06 -19.79 -19.48
N ARG A 563 2.27 -20.32 -19.72
CA ARG A 563 2.81 -20.52 -21.07
C ARG A 563 2.13 -21.72 -21.71
N GLN A 564 1.83 -21.59 -22.97
CA GLN A 564 1.45 -22.67 -23.85
C GLN A 564 2.56 -23.71 -23.87
N CYS A 565 2.29 -24.94 -23.46
CA CYS A 565 3.13 -26.07 -23.84
C CYS A 565 2.91 -26.30 -25.34
N GLY A 566 3.96 -26.02 -26.11
CA GLY A 566 3.95 -26.14 -27.56
C GLY A 566 3.77 -27.60 -27.98
N GLY A 567 3.01 -27.79 -29.05
CA GLY A 567 2.59 -29.06 -29.56
C GLY A 567 3.72 -30.02 -29.93
N GLY A 568 3.62 -31.21 -29.42
CA GLY A 568 4.17 -32.39 -30.06
C GLY A 568 3.36 -32.66 -31.34
N LYS A 569 4.06 -32.97 -32.43
CA LYS A 569 3.47 -33.36 -33.70
C LYS A 569 2.66 -34.65 -33.53
N GLY A 570 1.33 -34.52 -33.55
CA GLY A 570 0.39 -35.65 -33.62
C GLY A 570 -0.98 -35.10 -34.01
N ASN A 571 -1.37 -35.31 -35.25
CA ASN A 571 -2.73 -35.07 -35.74
C ASN A 571 -3.69 -36.08 -35.10
N ASP A 572 -4.19 -35.81 -33.90
CA ASP A 572 -5.32 -36.53 -33.34
C ASP A 572 -6.38 -35.53 -32.86
N PRO A 573 -7.61 -35.56 -33.43
CA PRO A 573 -8.68 -34.61 -33.10
C PRO A 573 -9.29 -34.78 -31.71
N ALA A 574 -8.87 -35.77 -30.91
CA ALA A 574 -9.48 -36.13 -29.64
C ALA A 574 -8.98 -35.31 -28.41
N HIS A 575 -7.94 -34.50 -28.56
CA HIS A 575 -7.37 -33.74 -27.42
C HIS A 575 -7.63 -32.22 -27.52
N ARG A 576 -8.89 -31.80 -27.57
CA ARG A 576 -9.22 -30.37 -27.46
C ARG A 576 -9.57 -30.03 -26.01
N CYS A 577 -8.61 -29.48 -25.31
CA CYS A 577 -8.79 -28.88 -23.98
C CYS A 577 -9.27 -27.45 -24.13
N ALA A 578 -10.42 -27.09 -23.56
CA ALA A 578 -10.91 -25.72 -23.57
C ALA A 578 -10.15 -24.91 -22.50
N MET A 579 -9.31 -23.97 -22.93
CA MET A 579 -8.50 -23.11 -22.06
C MET A 579 -8.94 -21.64 -22.12
N TYR A 580 -8.87 -20.99 -20.96
CA TYR A 580 -8.98 -19.56 -20.79
C TYR A 580 -7.61 -18.92 -20.53
N ARG A 581 -7.24 -17.84 -21.22
CA ARG A 581 -5.91 -17.22 -21.19
C ARG A 581 -5.99 -15.69 -21.19
N GLU A 582 -5.11 -15.03 -20.42
CA GLU A 582 -4.81 -13.61 -20.57
C GLU A 582 -3.76 -13.38 -21.67
N PRO A 583 -4.00 -12.54 -22.70
CA PRO A 583 -2.99 -12.12 -23.65
C PRO A 583 -2.35 -10.78 -23.24
N GLY A 584 -1.05 -10.69 -23.21
CA GLY A 584 -0.33 -9.43 -23.18
C GLY A 584 0.88 -9.39 -22.31
N LYS A 585 1.88 -10.24 -22.57
CA LYS A 585 3.31 -9.87 -22.41
C LYS A 585 4.16 -10.64 -23.41
N LYS A 586 4.92 -9.87 -24.23
CA LYS A 586 5.86 -10.41 -25.20
C LYS A 586 6.99 -11.16 -24.52
N ARG A 587 7.31 -12.31 -25.10
CA ARG A 587 8.46 -13.21 -25.03
C ARG A 587 9.71 -12.76 -24.23
N ARG A 588 10.16 -13.58 -23.29
CA ARG A 588 11.36 -14.45 -23.34
C ARG A 588 11.62 -15.04 -21.97
N GLN A 589 11.51 -16.32 -21.86
CA GLN A 589 12.44 -17.25 -21.18
C GLN A 589 11.92 -18.66 -21.35
N GLN A 590 12.72 -19.49 -21.96
CA GLN A 590 12.53 -20.91 -22.03
C GLN A 590 12.60 -21.46 -20.60
N CYS A 591 11.50 -22.00 -20.12
CA CYS A 591 11.52 -22.84 -18.94
C CYS A 591 11.88 -24.26 -19.42
N GLY A 592 12.89 -24.88 -18.80
CA GLY A 592 13.39 -26.20 -19.15
C GLY A 592 12.38 -27.36 -19.08
N CYS A 593 11.09 -27.07 -18.94
CA CYS A 593 9.98 -28.02 -19.04
C CYS A 593 9.37 -28.08 -20.45
N CYS A 594 9.93 -27.37 -21.44
CA CYS A 594 9.47 -27.44 -22.83
C CYS A 594 10.23 -28.46 -23.67
N ASP A 595 11.22 -29.15 -23.09
CA ASP A 595 12.02 -30.20 -23.73
C ASP A 595 11.70 -31.62 -23.19
N LEU A 596 10.54 -31.78 -22.55
CA LEU A 596 9.96 -33.09 -22.22
C LEU A 596 8.69 -33.35 -23.00
#